data_40014174645f53edab3f9891d525a592
#
_entry.id   40014174645f53edab3f9891d525a592
#
_cell.length_a   1.000
_cell.length_b   1.000
_cell.length_c   1.000
_cell.angle_alpha   90.00
_cell.angle_beta   90.00
_cell.angle_gamma   90.00
#
_symmetry.space_group_name_H-M   'P 1'
#
loop_
_entity.id
_entity.type
_entity.pdbx_description
1 polymer ?
#
loop_
_entity_poly.entity_id
_entity_poly.type
_entity_poly.pdbx_seq_one_letter_code
_entity_poly.pdbx_strand_id
1 'polypeptide(L)'
;MSKKAVLLINLGSPDKPETKEVRSYLDQFLMDPFVIQLPWLLRRLIVSLLVLPKRPKTSAKAYKSIWTDQGSPLLLLSEQLKTELQDNLDMPVGMAMRYGHPSIESQLLKLTRKTDLEEVLFIPLYPHYAESTVTTSIKEAKRVIKK
;
A
#
# COMPACT_ATOMS: atom_id res chain seq x y z
N MET A 1 18.46 20.86 8.30
CA MET A 1 17.63 19.84 7.65
C MET A 1 16.77 19.16 8.70
N SER A 2 15.48 18.95 8.41
CA SER A 2 14.60 18.26 9.36
C SER A 2 15.02 16.79 9.49
N LYS A 3 15.26 16.33 10.73
CA LYS A 3 15.53 14.91 11.03
C LYS A 3 14.24 14.08 11.10
N LYS A 4 13.12 14.68 10.72
CA LYS A 4 11.78 14.10 10.70
C LYS A 4 11.26 14.01 9.28
N ALA A 5 10.44 13.00 9.01
CA ALA A 5 9.74 12.83 7.75
C ALA A 5 8.30 12.38 7.98
N VAL A 6 7.44 12.60 7.01
CA VAL A 6 6.08 12.06 6.97
C VAL A 6 6.02 10.95 5.93
N LEU A 7 5.38 9.83 6.26
CA LEU A 7 5.02 8.79 5.31
C LEU A 7 3.51 8.56 5.32
N LEU A 8 2.87 8.97 4.25
CA LEU A 8 1.46 8.67 3.98
C LEU A 8 1.35 7.22 3.55
N ILE A 9 0.40 6.48 4.11
CA ILE A 9 0.19 5.06 3.76
C ILE A 9 -1.26 4.85 3.35
N ASN A 10 -1.47 4.35 2.13
CA ASN A 10 -2.79 3.95 1.65
C ASN A 10 -2.82 2.45 1.34
N LEU A 11 -4.00 1.91 1.03
CA LEU A 11 -4.23 0.48 0.82
C LEU A 11 -3.39 -0.06 -0.34
N GLY A 12 -3.47 0.60 -1.46
CA GLY A 12 -2.81 0.19 -2.69
C GLY A 12 -3.78 -0.14 -3.82
N SER A 13 -3.17 -0.41 -4.96
CA SER A 13 -3.85 -0.70 -6.21
C SER A 13 -2.96 -1.63 -7.04
N PRO A 14 -3.51 -2.46 -7.94
CA PRO A 14 -2.68 -3.16 -8.91
C PRO A 14 -1.93 -2.16 -9.81
N ASP A 15 -0.78 -2.57 -10.34
CA ASP A 15 0.04 -1.70 -11.21
C ASP A 15 -0.67 -1.36 -12.53
N LYS A 16 -1.53 -2.29 -13.01
CA LYS A 16 -2.37 -2.15 -14.19
C LYS A 16 -3.69 -2.87 -13.98
N PRO A 17 -4.76 -2.49 -14.71
CA PRO A 17 -6.07 -3.12 -14.57
C PRO A 17 -6.20 -4.43 -15.37
N GLU A 18 -5.08 -5.12 -15.63
CA GLU A 18 -5.07 -6.44 -16.28
C GLU A 18 -5.17 -7.56 -15.27
N THR A 19 -5.66 -8.72 -15.75
CA THR A 19 -5.91 -9.89 -14.91
C THR A 19 -4.66 -10.39 -14.17
N LYS A 20 -3.48 -10.30 -14.80
CA LYS A 20 -2.22 -10.75 -14.21
C LYS A 20 -1.80 -9.87 -13.03
N GLU A 21 -1.81 -8.57 -13.21
CA GLU A 21 -1.44 -7.58 -12.20
C GLU A 21 -2.44 -7.55 -11.05
N VAL A 22 -3.73 -7.62 -11.37
CA VAL A 22 -4.82 -7.75 -10.38
C VAL A 22 -4.68 -9.05 -9.59
N ARG A 23 -4.28 -10.17 -10.23
CA ARG A 23 -4.02 -11.44 -9.55
C ARG A 23 -2.89 -11.30 -8.52
N SER A 24 -1.77 -10.69 -8.92
CA SER A 24 -0.62 -10.44 -8.05
C SER A 24 -1.00 -9.57 -6.84
N TYR A 25 -1.72 -8.49 -7.09
CA TYR A 25 -2.23 -7.61 -6.06
C TYR A 25 -3.18 -8.31 -5.07
N LEU A 26 -4.14 -9.08 -5.59
CA LEU A 26 -5.08 -9.84 -4.76
C LEU A 26 -4.38 -10.93 -3.95
N ASP A 27 -3.36 -11.60 -4.49
CA ASP A 27 -2.58 -12.59 -3.76
C ASP A 27 -1.88 -11.93 -2.56
N GLN A 28 -1.20 -10.83 -2.76
CA GLN A 28 -0.54 -10.07 -1.68
C GLN A 28 -1.55 -9.62 -0.62
N PHE A 29 -2.67 -9.05 -1.04
CA PHE A 29 -3.71 -8.51 -0.16
C PHE A 29 -4.38 -9.61 0.66
N LEU A 30 -4.82 -10.70 0.03
CA LEU A 30 -5.57 -11.77 0.70
C LEU A 30 -4.68 -12.70 1.53
N MET A 31 -3.37 -12.73 1.27
CA MET A 31 -2.42 -13.47 2.09
C MET A 31 -2.01 -12.74 3.38
N ASP A 32 -2.47 -11.52 3.59
CA ASP A 32 -2.25 -10.82 4.85
C ASP A 32 -3.09 -11.45 5.98
N PRO A 33 -2.47 -11.84 7.13
CA PRO A 33 -3.19 -12.40 8.26
C PRO A 33 -4.18 -11.44 8.93
N PHE A 34 -4.03 -10.12 8.72
CA PHE A 34 -4.98 -9.12 9.18
C PHE A 34 -6.20 -8.96 8.27
N VAL A 35 -6.13 -9.48 7.04
CA VAL A 35 -7.24 -9.49 6.08
C VAL A 35 -8.02 -10.79 6.18
N ILE A 36 -7.34 -11.93 6.14
CA ILE A 36 -7.94 -13.25 6.35
C ILE A 36 -7.28 -13.89 7.56
N GLN A 37 -7.98 -13.89 8.69
CA GLN A 37 -7.48 -14.36 9.99
C GLN A 37 -7.55 -15.90 10.10
N LEU A 38 -6.85 -16.59 9.21
CA LEU A 38 -6.72 -18.04 9.19
C LEU A 38 -5.24 -18.45 9.27
N PRO A 39 -4.94 -19.66 9.76
CA PRO A 39 -3.59 -20.20 9.68
C PRO A 39 -3.05 -20.15 8.24
N TRP A 40 -1.75 -19.91 8.10
CA TRP A 40 -1.13 -19.62 6.80
C TRP A 40 -1.45 -20.67 5.72
N LEU A 41 -1.38 -21.95 6.07
CA LEU A 41 -1.64 -23.05 5.13
C LEU A 41 -3.09 -23.03 4.62
N LEU A 42 -4.06 -22.88 5.53
CA LEU A 42 -5.47 -22.85 5.17
C LEU A 42 -5.80 -21.60 4.32
N ARG A 43 -5.28 -20.43 4.73
CA ARG A 43 -5.40 -19.19 3.96
C ARG A 43 -4.81 -19.37 2.56
N ARG A 44 -3.61 -19.96 2.44
CA ARG A 44 -2.96 -20.21 1.15
C ARG A 44 -3.77 -21.11 0.25
N LEU A 45 -4.35 -22.20 0.77
CA LEU A 45 -5.20 -23.11 0.02
C LEU A 45 -6.47 -22.40 -0.50
N ILE A 46 -7.18 -21.70 0.37
CA ILE A 46 -8.39 -20.95 0.00
C ILE A 46 -8.09 -19.90 -1.07
N VAL A 47 -7.08 -19.07 -0.85
CA VAL A 47 -6.71 -18.00 -1.80
C VAL A 47 -6.31 -18.60 -3.14
N SER A 48 -5.43 -19.61 -3.16
CA SER A 48 -4.89 -20.16 -4.41
C SER A 48 -5.89 -20.99 -5.21
N LEU A 49 -6.74 -21.75 -4.53
CA LEU A 49 -7.63 -22.71 -5.20
C LEU A 49 -9.04 -22.17 -5.44
N LEU A 50 -9.54 -21.30 -4.57
CA LEU A 50 -10.92 -20.82 -4.66
C LEU A 50 -11.01 -19.38 -5.19
N VAL A 51 -10.10 -18.50 -4.78
CA VAL A 51 -10.21 -17.06 -5.10
C VAL A 51 -9.46 -16.71 -6.37
N LEU A 52 -8.15 -16.98 -6.43
CA LEU A 52 -7.29 -16.55 -7.54
C LEU A 52 -7.60 -17.16 -8.92
N PRO A 53 -8.27 -18.32 -9.06
CA PRO A 53 -8.66 -18.80 -10.39
C PRO A 53 -9.75 -17.95 -11.06
N LYS A 54 -10.64 -17.33 -10.29
CA LYS A 54 -11.84 -16.64 -10.82
C LYS A 54 -11.85 -15.14 -10.56
N ARG A 55 -11.53 -14.72 -9.34
CA ARG A 55 -11.67 -13.33 -8.87
C ARG A 55 -10.85 -12.30 -9.67
N PRO A 56 -9.60 -12.55 -10.08
CA PRO A 56 -8.80 -11.57 -10.79
C PRO A 56 -9.43 -11.07 -12.10
N LYS A 57 -10.07 -11.96 -12.85
CA LYS A 57 -10.73 -11.61 -14.12
C LYS A 57 -11.91 -10.65 -13.90
N THR A 58 -12.73 -10.93 -12.88
CA THR A 58 -13.88 -10.07 -12.52
C THR A 58 -13.40 -8.74 -11.95
N SER A 59 -12.42 -8.77 -11.05
CA SER A 59 -11.84 -7.56 -10.45
C SER A 59 -11.12 -6.69 -11.48
N ALA A 60 -10.42 -7.28 -12.46
CA ALA A 60 -9.78 -6.52 -13.53
C ALA A 60 -10.79 -5.73 -14.37
N LYS A 61 -11.99 -6.27 -14.63
CA LYS A 61 -13.07 -5.53 -15.29
C LYS A 61 -13.52 -4.32 -14.46
N ALA A 62 -13.67 -4.50 -13.15
CA ALA A 62 -14.03 -3.41 -12.25
C ALA A 62 -12.92 -2.34 -12.18
N TYR A 63 -11.64 -2.74 -12.10
CA TYR A 63 -10.53 -1.78 -12.16
C TYR A 63 -10.51 -1.01 -13.50
N LYS A 64 -10.74 -1.68 -14.64
CA LYS A 64 -10.80 -1.02 -15.94
C LYS A 64 -11.87 0.07 -16.01
N SER A 65 -13.02 -0.12 -15.35
CA SER A 65 -14.12 0.86 -15.38
C SER A 65 -13.82 2.16 -14.63
N ILE A 66 -12.86 2.15 -13.72
CA ILE A 66 -12.44 3.34 -12.94
C ILE A 66 -11.04 3.84 -13.31
N TRP A 67 -10.31 3.09 -14.15
CA TRP A 67 -8.95 3.42 -14.52
C TRP A 67 -8.91 4.67 -15.40
N THR A 68 -7.95 5.54 -15.14
CA THR A 68 -7.74 6.76 -15.92
C THR A 68 -6.56 6.59 -16.89
N ASP A 69 -6.39 7.52 -17.83
CA ASP A 69 -5.23 7.56 -18.73
C ASP A 69 -3.90 7.74 -17.96
N GLN A 70 -3.98 8.30 -16.75
CA GLN A 70 -2.83 8.51 -15.86
C GLN A 70 -2.60 7.35 -14.86
N GLY A 71 -3.53 6.38 -14.80
CA GLY A 71 -3.42 5.22 -13.92
C GLY A 71 -4.54 5.10 -12.89
N SER A 72 -4.22 4.46 -11.76
CA SER A 72 -5.15 4.25 -10.65
C SER A 72 -5.54 5.57 -9.97
N PRO A 73 -6.83 5.90 -9.83
CA PRO A 73 -7.28 7.10 -9.11
C PRO A 73 -6.74 7.17 -7.67
N LEU A 74 -6.67 6.04 -6.98
CA LEU A 74 -6.13 5.98 -5.61
C LEU A 74 -4.68 6.46 -5.55
N LEU A 75 -3.84 6.00 -6.48
CA LEU A 75 -2.44 6.41 -6.57
C LEU A 75 -2.32 7.88 -6.93
N LEU A 76 -3.07 8.35 -7.92
CA LEU A 76 -3.04 9.74 -8.36
C LEU A 76 -3.43 10.72 -7.25
N LEU A 77 -4.54 10.46 -6.56
CA LEU A 77 -5.01 11.30 -5.46
C LEU A 77 -4.06 11.26 -4.26
N SER A 78 -3.46 10.10 -3.98
CA SER A 78 -2.46 10.00 -2.90
C SER A 78 -1.18 10.76 -3.24
N GLU A 79 -0.74 10.76 -4.50
CA GLU A 79 0.44 11.51 -4.95
C GLU A 79 0.16 13.03 -4.97
N GLN A 80 -1.05 13.45 -5.37
CA GLN A 80 -1.46 14.86 -5.27
C GLN A 80 -1.43 15.35 -3.81
N LEU A 81 -2.03 14.58 -2.89
CA LEU A 81 -1.99 14.90 -1.46
C LEU A 81 -0.56 15.02 -0.94
N LYS A 82 0.32 14.08 -1.32
CA LYS A 82 1.74 14.12 -0.96
C LYS A 82 2.40 15.41 -1.46
N THR A 83 2.14 15.81 -2.69
CA THR A 83 2.70 17.03 -3.30
C THR A 83 2.23 18.28 -2.56
N GLU A 84 0.94 18.40 -2.32
CA GLU A 84 0.34 19.50 -1.55
C GLU A 84 0.94 19.63 -0.13
N LEU A 85 1.13 18.49 0.55
CA LEU A 85 1.76 18.47 1.87
C LEU A 85 3.23 18.83 1.81
N GLN A 86 3.96 18.39 0.79
CA GLN A 86 5.39 18.71 0.61
C GLN A 86 5.59 20.21 0.40
N ASP A 87 4.69 20.89 -0.30
CA ASP A 87 4.76 22.33 -0.56
C ASP A 87 4.50 23.15 0.72
N ASN A 88 3.83 22.57 1.72
CA ASN A 88 3.46 23.23 2.97
C ASN A 88 4.27 22.77 4.20
N LEU A 89 5.19 21.81 4.05
CA LEU A 89 5.96 21.26 5.16
C LEU A 89 7.47 21.34 4.90
N ASP A 90 8.22 21.80 5.89
CA ASP A 90 9.69 21.86 5.83
C ASP A 90 10.37 20.49 6.02
N MET A 91 9.61 19.40 6.10
CA MET A 91 10.10 18.04 6.25
C MET A 91 9.74 17.18 5.04
N PRO A 92 10.57 16.18 4.68
CA PRO A 92 10.27 15.28 3.57
C PRO A 92 8.95 14.53 3.74
N VAL A 93 8.14 14.49 2.70
CA VAL A 93 6.89 13.73 2.65
C VAL A 93 7.03 12.59 1.64
N GLY A 94 6.80 11.36 2.09
CA GLY A 94 6.70 10.16 1.27
C GLY A 94 5.25 9.67 1.15
N MET A 95 4.98 8.85 0.14
CA MET A 95 3.71 8.16 -0.03
C MET A 95 3.97 6.70 -0.37
N ALA A 96 3.36 5.78 0.35
CA ALA A 96 3.51 4.35 0.18
C ALA A 96 2.16 3.64 0.14
N MET A 97 2.16 2.47 -0.46
CA MET A 97 1.03 1.55 -0.48
C MET A 97 1.30 0.35 0.41
N ARG A 98 0.26 -0.09 1.15
CA ARG A 98 0.38 -1.32 1.95
C ARG A 98 0.55 -2.54 1.05
N TYR A 99 -0.16 -2.57 -0.07
CA TYR A 99 -0.05 -3.60 -1.11
C TYR A 99 0.21 -2.96 -2.47
N GLY A 100 1.03 -3.63 -3.29
CA GLY A 100 1.48 -3.07 -4.57
C GLY A 100 2.59 -2.03 -4.42
N HIS A 101 2.63 -1.07 -5.33
CA HIS A 101 3.71 -0.08 -5.43
C HIS A 101 3.18 1.37 -5.38
N PRO A 102 4.00 2.30 -4.86
CA PRO A 102 5.30 2.12 -4.19
C PRO A 102 5.13 1.46 -2.81
N SER A 103 6.00 0.50 -2.47
CA SER A 103 5.91 -0.21 -1.19
C SER A 103 6.41 0.64 -0.02
N ILE A 104 5.96 0.31 1.20
CA ILE A 104 6.44 0.94 2.44
C ILE A 104 7.96 0.84 2.54
N GLU A 105 8.54 -0.33 2.26
CA GLU A 105 9.99 -0.56 2.30
C GLU A 105 10.75 0.36 1.32
N SER A 106 10.30 0.43 0.07
CA SER A 106 10.94 1.27 -0.95
C SER A 106 10.91 2.76 -0.61
N GLN A 107 9.81 3.23 -0.01
CA GLN A 107 9.69 4.64 0.35
C GLN A 107 10.46 4.99 1.63
N LEU A 108 10.49 4.12 2.63
CA LEU A 108 11.34 4.31 3.80
C LEU A 108 12.82 4.39 3.40
N LEU A 109 13.30 3.46 2.57
CA LEU A 109 14.68 3.50 2.05
C LEU A 109 14.97 4.78 1.25
N LYS A 110 14.00 5.29 0.50
CA LYS A 110 14.15 6.56 -0.23
C LYS A 110 14.26 7.75 0.70
N LEU A 111 13.46 7.79 1.76
CA LEU A 111 13.50 8.86 2.76
C LEU A 111 14.81 8.84 3.56
N THR A 112 15.27 7.67 4.01
CA THR A 112 16.51 7.53 4.78
C THR A 112 17.77 7.88 3.98
N ARG A 113 17.76 7.65 2.66
CA ARG A 113 18.89 8.06 1.78
C ARG A 113 19.00 9.56 1.58
N LYS A 114 17.91 10.29 1.75
CA LYS A 114 17.86 11.75 1.52
C LYS A 114 18.17 12.56 2.77
N THR A 115 17.97 11.98 3.94
CA THR A 115 18.01 12.70 5.20
C THR A 115 18.47 11.76 6.31
N ASP A 116 19.28 12.27 7.23
CA ASP A 116 19.64 11.57 8.47
C ASP A 116 18.41 11.56 9.42
N LEU A 117 17.48 10.61 9.16
CA LEU A 117 16.19 10.55 9.82
C LEU A 117 16.31 9.96 11.22
N GLU A 118 15.76 10.67 12.20
CA GLU A 118 15.57 10.20 13.58
C GLU A 118 14.11 9.76 13.82
N GLU A 119 13.16 10.36 13.09
CA GLU A 119 11.73 10.13 13.31
C GLU A 119 10.95 10.09 11.99
N VAL A 120 10.03 9.14 11.85
CA VAL A 120 9.08 9.09 10.75
C VAL A 120 7.66 9.04 11.30
N LEU A 121 6.85 10.03 10.93
CA LEU A 121 5.43 10.07 11.24
C LEU A 121 4.67 9.27 10.18
N PHE A 122 4.06 8.15 10.58
CA PHE A 122 3.20 7.35 9.72
C PHE A 122 1.76 7.85 9.78
N ILE A 123 1.19 8.19 8.61
CA ILE A 123 -0.20 8.65 8.48
C ILE A 123 -0.96 7.69 7.58
N PRO A 124 -1.69 6.71 8.14
CA PRO A 124 -2.58 5.83 7.38
C PRO A 124 -3.78 6.64 6.85
N LEU A 125 -4.00 6.60 5.54
CA LEU A 125 -5.07 7.35 4.85
C LEU A 125 -6.36 6.53 4.77
N TYR A 126 -6.86 6.07 5.92
CA TYR A 126 -8.12 5.32 6.00
C TYR A 126 -9.16 6.11 6.79
N PRO A 127 -10.44 6.08 6.38
CA PRO A 127 -11.49 6.83 7.07
C PRO A 127 -11.79 6.28 8.47
N HIS A 128 -11.54 4.99 8.70
CA HIS A 128 -11.80 4.32 9.97
C HIS A 128 -10.66 3.38 10.35
N TYR A 129 -10.50 3.16 11.65
CA TYR A 129 -9.59 2.15 12.16
C TYR A 129 -10.14 0.74 11.89
N ALA A 130 -9.28 -0.12 11.32
CA ALA A 130 -9.52 -1.56 11.24
C ALA A 130 -8.17 -2.31 11.27
N GLU A 131 -8.19 -3.56 11.71
CA GLU A 131 -6.97 -4.40 11.72
C GLU A 131 -6.45 -4.65 10.31
N SER A 132 -7.37 -4.86 9.36
CA SER A 132 -7.07 -5.05 7.94
C SER A 132 -6.60 -3.81 7.19
N THR A 133 -6.54 -2.65 7.83
CA THR A 133 -6.10 -1.37 7.26
C THR A 133 -4.99 -0.73 8.08
N VAL A 134 -5.33 -0.07 9.18
CA VAL A 134 -4.37 0.67 10.00
C VAL A 134 -3.35 -0.24 10.66
N THR A 135 -3.79 -1.31 11.34
CA THR A 135 -2.88 -2.20 12.09
C THR A 135 -1.88 -2.88 11.16
N THR A 136 -2.32 -3.45 10.04
CA THR A 136 -1.41 -4.10 9.09
C THR A 136 -0.40 -3.13 8.50
N SER A 137 -0.82 -1.89 8.19
CA SER A 137 0.06 -0.84 7.64
C SER A 137 1.16 -0.45 8.63
N ILE A 138 0.80 -0.20 9.89
CA ILE A 138 1.76 0.15 10.94
C ILE A 138 2.68 -1.01 11.29
N LYS A 139 2.17 -2.25 11.33
CA LYS A 139 3.02 -3.43 11.57
C LYS A 139 4.03 -3.65 10.46
N GLU A 140 3.64 -3.46 9.20
CA GLU A 140 4.57 -3.54 8.08
C GLU A 140 5.64 -2.46 8.14
N ALA A 141 5.26 -1.20 8.42
CA ALA A 141 6.22 -0.12 8.61
C ALA A 141 7.23 -0.44 9.73
N LYS A 142 6.76 -0.90 10.88
CA LYS A 142 7.63 -1.33 12.00
C LYS A 142 8.52 -2.52 11.65
N ARG A 143 8.05 -3.47 10.83
CA ARG A 143 8.83 -4.61 10.36
C ARG A 143 10.00 -4.15 9.49
N VAL A 144 9.75 -3.19 8.60
CA VAL A 144 10.78 -2.63 7.72
C VAL A 144 11.86 -1.87 8.50
N ILE A 145 11.46 -1.07 9.50
CA ILE A 145 12.41 -0.29 10.31
C ILE A 145 13.36 -1.19 11.15
N LYS A 146 12.90 -2.38 11.50
CA LYS A 146 13.71 -3.34 12.31
C LYS A 146 14.71 -4.15 11.49
N LYS A 147 14.69 -4.04 10.15
CA LYS A 147 15.65 -4.67 9.24
C LYS A 147 16.92 -3.82 9.13
#